data_0e48b268f5ea74841ce162b253a38426
#
_entry.id   0e48b268f5ea74841ce162b253a38426
#
_cell.length_a   1.000
_cell.length_b   1.000
_cell.length_c   1.000
_cell.angle_alpha   90.00
_cell.angle_beta   90.00
_cell.angle_gamma   90.00
#
_symmetry.space_group_name_H-M   'P 1'
#
loop_
_entity.id
_entity.type
_entity.pdbx_description
1 polymer ?
#
loop_
_entity_poly.entity_id
_entity_poly.type
_entity_poly.pdbx_seq_one_letter_code
_entity_poly.pdbx_strand_id
1 'polypeptide(L)'
;MVVIDGEHYPPVVEAALAGMAEDGHEVASAVLAGGVEKLPRGGVNAYGDVPVRAGADPRDVLDEALVELRPDAVLDLSDEPVLDYRRRHELAAVALYRGIPYEGTDFKFTPPSRPRLSDVPTLAIIGTGKRTGKTAVSGYAARHLDAHGYRPVVLAMGRGGPAEPELLRGDEVALEPRDLLALADAGRHAASDYVEDAMLARVPTVGCRRCGGGLAGGVSISNVAEGVELANGLPGGLLILEGSGSAIPPVHADVTGVVVPAGIREEYLAGYMGPYRMLLADFVLVTMCEEPFGSPSRSRQ
;
A
#
# COMPACT_ATOMS: atom_id res chain seq x y z
N MET A 1 -22.16 -4.04 1.93
CA MET A 1 -21.80 -5.47 2.12
C MET A 1 -21.34 -5.69 3.54
N VAL A 2 -21.57 -6.87 4.13
CA VAL A 2 -21.10 -7.18 5.49
C VAL A 2 -20.22 -8.43 5.51
N VAL A 3 -19.28 -8.49 6.45
CA VAL A 3 -18.53 -9.71 6.83
C VAL A 3 -19.11 -10.20 8.15
N ILE A 4 -19.45 -11.49 8.21
CA ILE A 4 -20.04 -12.13 9.38
C ILE A 4 -19.25 -13.39 9.73
N ASP A 5 -19.43 -13.89 10.94
CA ASP A 5 -18.90 -15.18 11.39
C ASP A 5 -20.03 -16.14 11.79
N GLY A 6 -19.72 -17.41 11.92
CA GLY A 6 -20.63 -18.45 12.35
C GLY A 6 -20.68 -18.67 13.86
N GLU A 7 -19.94 -17.90 14.66
CA GLU A 7 -19.98 -17.95 16.13
C GLU A 7 -21.18 -17.20 16.69
N HIS A 8 -21.56 -16.10 16.04
CA HIS A 8 -22.73 -15.34 16.42
C HIS A 8 -24.01 -16.16 16.20
N TYR A 9 -24.92 -16.10 17.20
CA TYR A 9 -26.24 -16.70 17.06
C TYR A 9 -27.02 -16.02 15.92
N PRO A 10 -27.49 -16.75 14.88
CA PRO A 10 -28.04 -16.16 13.68
C PRO A 10 -29.11 -15.06 13.91
N PRO A 11 -30.07 -15.18 14.85
CA PRO A 11 -31.04 -14.11 15.12
C PRO A 11 -30.42 -12.79 15.60
N VAL A 12 -29.20 -12.81 16.17
CA VAL A 12 -28.46 -11.58 16.55
C VAL A 12 -27.93 -10.89 15.31
N VAL A 13 -27.37 -11.66 14.37
CA VAL A 13 -26.92 -11.14 13.09
C VAL A 13 -28.10 -10.62 12.27
N GLU A 14 -29.22 -11.35 12.21
CA GLU A 14 -30.45 -10.88 11.56
C GLU A 14 -30.94 -9.55 12.12
N ALA A 15 -30.93 -9.41 13.44
CA ALA A 15 -31.31 -8.13 14.10
C ALA A 15 -30.36 -6.99 13.73
N ALA A 16 -29.05 -7.26 13.62
CA ALA A 16 -28.06 -6.26 13.18
C ALA A 16 -28.33 -5.86 11.72
N LEU A 17 -28.56 -6.81 10.84
CA LEU A 17 -28.88 -6.55 9.42
C LEU A 17 -30.17 -5.76 9.26
N ALA A 18 -31.20 -6.08 10.06
CA ALA A 18 -32.46 -5.35 10.08
C ALA A 18 -32.28 -3.90 10.57
N GLY A 19 -31.50 -3.70 11.64
CA GLY A 19 -31.16 -2.35 12.13
C GLY A 19 -30.43 -1.51 11.10
N MET A 20 -29.49 -2.10 10.34
CA MET A 20 -28.85 -1.40 9.22
C MET A 20 -29.85 -0.97 8.15
N ALA A 21 -30.83 -1.81 7.84
CA ALA A 21 -31.87 -1.46 6.88
C ALA A 21 -32.79 -0.34 7.38
N GLU A 22 -33.12 -0.33 8.67
CA GLU A 22 -33.87 0.76 9.34
C GLU A 22 -33.10 2.10 9.29
N ASP A 23 -31.74 2.04 9.39
CA ASP A 23 -30.85 3.20 9.25
C ASP A 23 -30.65 3.65 7.79
N GLY A 24 -31.32 2.99 6.83
CA GLY A 24 -31.31 3.35 5.42
C GLY A 24 -30.17 2.73 4.61
N HIS A 25 -29.48 1.71 5.15
CA HIS A 25 -28.44 0.98 4.44
C HIS A 25 -29.01 -0.23 3.70
N GLU A 26 -28.64 -0.42 2.45
CA GLU A 26 -28.92 -1.63 1.70
C GLU A 26 -27.79 -2.66 1.90
N VAL A 27 -28.10 -3.82 2.47
CA VAL A 27 -27.16 -4.92 2.62
C VAL A 27 -27.23 -5.85 1.42
N ALA A 28 -26.42 -5.60 0.41
CA ALA A 28 -26.43 -6.35 -0.84
C ALA A 28 -26.05 -7.84 -0.68
N SER A 29 -25.14 -8.17 0.25
CA SER A 29 -24.72 -9.54 0.54
C SER A 29 -23.90 -9.60 1.84
N ALA A 30 -23.84 -10.79 2.45
CA ALA A 30 -22.93 -11.10 3.55
C ALA A 30 -21.88 -12.13 3.09
N VAL A 31 -20.65 -11.99 3.58
CA VAL A 31 -19.54 -12.94 3.42
C VAL A 31 -19.28 -13.62 4.74
N LEU A 32 -19.32 -14.95 4.78
CA LEU A 32 -19.03 -15.73 5.98
C LEU A 32 -17.53 -15.97 6.10
N ALA A 33 -16.91 -15.34 7.11
CA ALA A 33 -15.47 -15.36 7.33
C ALA A 33 -14.93 -16.66 7.96
N GLY A 34 -15.82 -17.47 8.55
CA GLY A 34 -15.48 -18.73 9.22
C GLY A 34 -16.55 -19.15 10.22
N GLY A 35 -16.27 -20.17 11.06
CA GLY A 35 -17.22 -20.67 12.05
C GLY A 35 -18.35 -21.51 11.46
N VAL A 36 -18.18 -22.03 10.24
CA VAL A 36 -19.20 -22.81 9.51
C VAL A 36 -19.63 -24.08 10.22
N GLU A 37 -18.76 -24.65 11.05
CA GLU A 37 -19.00 -25.87 11.82
C GLU A 37 -20.07 -25.70 12.91
N LYS A 38 -20.35 -24.48 13.31
CA LYS A 38 -21.33 -24.14 14.34
C LYS A 38 -22.69 -23.69 13.77
N LEU A 39 -22.78 -23.55 12.45
CA LEU A 39 -24.03 -23.15 11.81
C LEU A 39 -25.15 -24.19 12.09
N PRO A 40 -26.36 -23.72 12.38
CA PRO A 40 -27.51 -24.60 12.52
C PRO A 40 -27.83 -25.35 11.19
N ARG A 41 -28.68 -26.36 11.26
CA ARG A 41 -29.03 -27.19 10.08
C ARG A 41 -29.54 -26.42 8.86
N GLY A 42 -29.89 -25.14 8.99
CA GLY A 42 -30.23 -24.23 7.90
C GLY A 42 -29.01 -23.71 7.10
N GLY A 43 -27.78 -23.91 7.59
CA GLY A 43 -26.57 -23.46 6.93
C GLY A 43 -26.57 -21.95 6.72
N VAL A 44 -26.08 -21.51 5.57
CA VAL A 44 -26.00 -20.10 5.18
C VAL A 44 -27.34 -19.38 5.01
N ASN A 45 -28.45 -20.12 4.99
CA ASN A 45 -29.81 -19.56 4.93
C ASN A 45 -30.36 -19.11 6.30
N ALA A 46 -29.55 -19.19 7.34
CA ALA A 46 -29.96 -18.84 8.70
C ALA A 46 -29.93 -17.32 9.01
N TYR A 47 -29.65 -16.47 8.01
CA TYR A 47 -29.44 -15.02 8.19
C TYR A 47 -30.51 -14.16 7.46
N GLY A 48 -31.77 -14.64 7.42
CA GLY A 48 -32.88 -13.91 6.80
C GLY A 48 -32.77 -13.83 5.28
N ASP A 49 -33.22 -12.71 4.71
CA ASP A 49 -33.30 -12.52 3.25
C ASP A 49 -31.99 -12.04 2.61
N VAL A 50 -30.95 -11.77 3.42
CA VAL A 50 -29.64 -11.31 2.90
C VAL A 50 -28.88 -12.50 2.29
N PRO A 51 -28.47 -12.44 1.02
CA PRO A 51 -27.67 -13.49 0.39
C PRO A 51 -26.34 -13.68 1.11
N VAL A 52 -26.06 -14.89 1.60
CA VAL A 52 -24.80 -15.22 2.28
C VAL A 52 -23.90 -16.01 1.33
N ARG A 53 -22.68 -15.55 1.17
CA ARG A 53 -21.61 -16.19 0.41
C ARG A 53 -20.63 -16.86 1.34
N ALA A 54 -20.28 -18.10 1.03
CA ALA A 54 -19.31 -18.88 1.79
C ALA A 54 -18.42 -19.70 0.83
N GLY A 55 -17.19 -19.93 1.21
CA GLY A 55 -16.24 -20.73 0.43
C GLY A 55 -15.06 -21.19 1.27
N ALA A 56 -14.09 -21.83 0.63
CA ALA A 56 -12.90 -22.36 1.30
C ALA A 56 -11.99 -21.23 1.84
N ASP A 57 -11.88 -20.13 1.11
CA ASP A 57 -11.13 -18.95 1.51
C ASP A 57 -12.04 -17.71 1.49
N PRO A 58 -12.30 -17.08 2.62
CA PRO A 58 -13.16 -15.89 2.67
C PRO A 58 -12.60 -14.70 1.89
N ARG A 59 -11.29 -14.65 1.59
CA ARG A 59 -10.67 -13.59 0.77
C ARG A 59 -11.15 -13.70 -0.68
N ASP A 60 -11.15 -14.91 -1.24
CA ASP A 60 -11.60 -15.15 -2.60
C ASP A 60 -13.09 -14.85 -2.73
N VAL A 61 -13.89 -15.31 -1.75
CA VAL A 61 -15.33 -15.04 -1.70
C VAL A 61 -15.62 -13.54 -1.62
N LEU A 62 -14.87 -12.82 -0.78
CA LEU A 62 -15.01 -11.37 -0.67
C LEU A 62 -14.62 -10.68 -1.98
N ASP A 63 -13.49 -11.06 -2.58
CA ASP A 63 -13.00 -10.47 -3.81
C ASP A 63 -14.00 -10.62 -4.96
N GLU A 64 -14.52 -11.82 -5.17
CA GLU A 64 -15.55 -12.10 -6.16
C GLU A 64 -16.82 -11.26 -5.93
N ALA A 65 -17.26 -11.18 -4.67
CA ALA A 65 -18.44 -10.41 -4.30
C ALA A 65 -18.26 -8.91 -4.52
N LEU A 66 -17.06 -8.37 -4.21
CA LEU A 66 -16.73 -6.96 -4.43
C LEU A 66 -16.66 -6.58 -5.92
N VAL A 67 -16.15 -7.48 -6.75
CA VAL A 67 -16.13 -7.29 -8.22
C VAL A 67 -17.53 -7.27 -8.80
N GLU A 68 -18.39 -8.20 -8.35
CA GLU A 68 -19.76 -8.36 -8.85
C GLU A 68 -20.68 -7.23 -8.37
N LEU A 69 -20.68 -6.93 -7.07
CA LEU A 69 -21.69 -6.06 -6.44
C LEU A 69 -21.25 -4.60 -6.31
N ARG A 70 -19.95 -4.35 -6.27
CA ARG A 70 -19.35 -3.00 -6.11
C ARG A 70 -20.01 -2.16 -5.00
N PRO A 71 -20.05 -2.66 -3.76
CA PRO A 71 -20.68 -1.94 -2.66
C PRO A 71 -19.90 -0.67 -2.30
N ASP A 72 -20.57 0.29 -1.65
CA ASP A 72 -19.93 1.53 -1.16
C ASP A 72 -18.97 1.27 0.00
N ALA A 73 -19.20 0.22 0.79
CA ALA A 73 -18.35 -0.18 1.90
C ALA A 73 -18.53 -1.65 2.28
N VAL A 74 -17.53 -2.19 2.97
CA VAL A 74 -17.62 -3.48 3.70
C VAL A 74 -17.64 -3.18 5.19
N LEU A 75 -18.70 -3.63 5.89
CA LEU A 75 -18.79 -3.57 7.34
C LEU A 75 -18.45 -4.93 7.93
N ASP A 76 -17.49 -4.96 8.84
CA ASP A 76 -17.06 -6.14 9.58
C ASP A 76 -17.88 -6.27 10.88
N LEU A 77 -18.72 -7.29 10.92
CA LEU A 77 -19.52 -7.68 12.09
C LEU A 77 -18.95 -8.95 12.75
N SER A 78 -17.79 -9.44 12.30
CA SER A 78 -17.19 -10.65 12.83
C SER A 78 -16.40 -10.40 14.10
N ASP A 79 -16.17 -11.46 14.86
CA ASP A 79 -15.49 -11.42 16.14
C ASP A 79 -14.34 -12.44 16.22
N GLU A 80 -13.48 -12.28 17.23
CA GLU A 80 -12.48 -13.28 17.56
C GLU A 80 -13.16 -14.51 18.24
N PRO A 81 -12.62 -15.71 18.05
CA PRO A 81 -11.38 -16.06 17.36
C PRO A 81 -11.53 -16.35 15.86
N VAL A 82 -12.73 -16.21 15.27
CA VAL A 82 -12.96 -16.55 13.86
C VAL A 82 -12.15 -15.65 12.95
N LEU A 83 -12.16 -14.35 13.23
CA LEU A 83 -11.41 -13.36 12.47
C LEU A 83 -10.37 -12.68 13.35
N ASP A 84 -9.18 -13.27 13.42
CA ASP A 84 -8.03 -12.67 14.08
C ASP A 84 -7.50 -11.42 13.32
N TYR A 85 -6.55 -10.69 13.92
CA TYR A 85 -6.04 -9.45 13.35
C TYR A 85 -5.41 -9.65 11.95
N ARG A 86 -4.78 -10.81 11.67
CA ARG A 86 -4.15 -11.11 10.38
C ARG A 86 -5.22 -11.28 9.30
N ARG A 87 -6.18 -12.15 9.53
CA ARG A 87 -7.30 -12.39 8.62
C ARG A 87 -8.11 -11.12 8.37
N ARG A 88 -8.34 -10.33 9.42
CA ARG A 88 -9.02 -9.02 9.29
C ARG A 88 -8.25 -8.06 8.40
N HIS A 89 -6.91 -7.99 8.53
CA HIS A 89 -6.08 -7.18 7.63
C HIS A 89 -6.03 -7.73 6.20
N GLU A 90 -6.11 -9.03 6.02
CA GLU A 90 -6.20 -9.65 4.69
C GLU A 90 -7.51 -9.30 3.98
N LEU A 91 -8.65 -9.43 4.66
CA LEU A 91 -9.95 -9.02 4.10
C LEU A 91 -10.02 -7.52 3.83
N ALA A 92 -9.55 -6.71 4.78
CA ALA A 92 -9.45 -5.27 4.57
C ALA A 92 -8.56 -4.92 3.37
N ALA A 93 -7.43 -5.61 3.20
CA ALA A 93 -6.54 -5.41 2.07
C ALA A 93 -7.22 -5.71 0.72
N VAL A 94 -8.02 -6.78 0.65
CA VAL A 94 -8.82 -7.13 -0.54
C VAL A 94 -9.81 -6.00 -0.86
N ALA A 95 -10.56 -5.52 0.14
CA ALA A 95 -11.50 -4.42 -0.04
C ALA A 95 -10.80 -3.14 -0.53
N LEU A 96 -9.71 -2.74 0.12
CA LEU A 96 -8.94 -1.56 -0.28
C LEU A 96 -8.33 -1.68 -1.68
N TYR A 97 -7.90 -2.88 -2.06
CA TYR A 97 -7.38 -3.14 -3.41
C TYR A 97 -8.47 -2.93 -4.47
N ARG A 98 -9.72 -3.27 -4.17
CA ARG A 98 -10.90 -3.00 -5.02
C ARG A 98 -11.41 -1.55 -4.92
N GLY A 99 -10.73 -0.70 -4.15
CA GLY A 99 -11.13 0.70 -3.97
C GLY A 99 -12.30 0.90 -3.01
N ILE A 100 -12.62 -0.09 -2.17
CA ILE A 100 -13.77 -0.10 -1.29
C ILE A 100 -13.32 0.02 0.17
N PRO A 101 -13.90 0.94 0.97
CA PRO A 101 -13.63 1.04 2.40
C PRO A 101 -14.00 -0.25 3.15
N TYR A 102 -13.19 -0.58 4.17
CA TYR A 102 -13.44 -1.68 5.11
C TYR A 102 -13.50 -1.11 6.52
N GLU A 103 -14.59 -1.30 7.21
CA GLU A 103 -14.83 -0.69 8.51
C GLU A 103 -15.50 -1.67 9.49
N GLY A 104 -15.25 -1.46 10.75
CA GLY A 104 -15.88 -2.14 11.86
C GLY A 104 -16.39 -1.12 12.88
N THR A 105 -16.78 -1.57 14.06
CA THR A 105 -17.40 -0.73 15.10
C THR A 105 -16.49 0.44 15.52
N ASP A 106 -15.18 0.24 15.58
CA ASP A 106 -14.21 1.19 16.14
C ASP A 106 -13.00 1.45 15.21
N PHE A 107 -13.05 0.98 13.96
CA PHE A 107 -12.00 1.23 12.95
C PHE A 107 -12.58 1.45 11.57
N LYS A 108 -11.83 2.19 10.76
CA LYS A 108 -12.14 2.40 9.35
C LYS A 108 -10.87 2.48 8.53
N PHE A 109 -10.76 1.61 7.52
CA PHE A 109 -9.72 1.66 6.50
C PHE A 109 -10.32 2.22 5.21
N THR A 110 -9.69 3.26 4.69
CA THR A 110 -10.11 3.89 3.42
C THR A 110 -9.01 3.69 2.37
N PRO A 111 -9.35 3.33 1.14
CA PRO A 111 -8.38 3.19 0.06
C PRO A 111 -7.61 4.50 -0.13
N PRO A 112 -6.26 4.49 -0.12
CA PRO A 112 -5.49 5.69 -0.44
C PRO A 112 -5.78 6.17 -1.87
N SER A 113 -6.05 7.46 -2.03
CA SER A 113 -6.23 8.06 -3.36
C SER A 113 -4.92 8.03 -4.13
N ARG A 114 -4.97 7.56 -5.37
CA ARG A 114 -3.83 7.49 -6.29
C ARG A 114 -4.28 7.87 -7.71
N PRO A 115 -4.47 9.18 -7.97
CA PRO A 115 -4.88 9.65 -9.29
C PRO A 115 -3.76 9.44 -10.34
N ARG A 116 -4.15 9.29 -11.61
CA ARG A 116 -3.21 9.29 -12.73
C ARG A 116 -2.83 10.74 -13.04
N LEU A 117 -1.58 11.10 -12.75
CA LEU A 117 -1.06 12.46 -12.93
C LEU A 117 0.14 12.52 -13.89
N SER A 118 0.82 11.40 -14.12
CA SER A 118 1.99 11.33 -14.98
C SER A 118 1.59 11.22 -16.45
N ASP A 119 2.28 11.98 -17.31
CA ASP A 119 2.15 11.93 -18.77
C ASP A 119 2.99 10.79 -19.40
N VAL A 120 3.87 10.17 -18.62
CA VAL A 120 4.73 9.05 -19.03
C VAL A 120 4.47 7.81 -18.18
N PRO A 121 4.86 6.61 -18.64
CA PRO A 121 4.77 5.40 -17.82
C PRO A 121 5.43 5.55 -16.46
N THR A 122 4.87 4.89 -15.45
CA THR A 122 5.29 5.03 -14.06
C THR A 122 5.69 3.69 -13.44
N LEU A 123 6.81 3.69 -12.70
CA LEU A 123 7.27 2.58 -11.89
C LEU A 123 7.34 3.02 -10.42
N ALA A 124 6.50 2.45 -9.55
CA ALA A 124 6.63 2.68 -8.12
C ALA A 124 7.56 1.66 -7.46
N ILE A 125 8.48 2.13 -6.64
CA ILE A 125 9.29 1.30 -5.73
C ILE A 125 8.83 1.59 -4.31
N ILE A 126 8.02 0.70 -3.76
CA ILE A 126 7.48 0.80 -2.40
C ILE A 126 8.10 -0.26 -1.49
N GLY A 127 7.84 -0.19 -0.21
CA GLY A 127 8.40 -1.17 0.73
C GLY A 127 7.55 -1.38 1.96
N THR A 128 7.89 -2.43 2.70
CA THR A 128 7.21 -2.82 3.93
C THR A 128 7.57 -1.93 5.13
N GLY A 129 8.61 -1.08 4.99
CA GLY A 129 9.06 -0.23 6.09
C GLY A 129 10.24 0.67 5.74
N LYS A 130 10.87 1.22 6.78
CA LYS A 130 12.11 1.99 6.66
C LYS A 130 13.31 1.04 6.58
N ARG A 131 14.37 1.47 5.88
CA ARG A 131 15.65 0.72 5.73
C ARG A 131 15.48 -0.65 5.07
N THR A 132 14.56 -0.77 4.13
CA THR A 132 14.35 -1.99 3.35
C THR A 132 15.20 -2.05 2.08
N GLY A 133 15.97 -1.00 1.76
CA GLY A 133 16.80 -0.91 0.55
C GLY A 133 16.12 -0.27 -0.65
N LYS A 134 14.96 0.40 -0.48
CA LYS A 134 14.22 1.05 -1.58
C LYS A 134 15.08 1.99 -2.42
N THR A 135 15.77 2.95 -1.78
CA THR A 135 16.63 3.94 -2.46
C THR A 135 17.73 3.27 -3.29
N ALA A 136 18.35 2.21 -2.77
CA ALA A 136 19.35 1.44 -3.54
C ALA A 136 18.73 0.75 -4.75
N VAL A 137 17.53 0.17 -4.59
CA VAL A 137 16.77 -0.48 -5.69
C VAL A 137 16.33 0.56 -6.71
N SER A 138 15.78 1.69 -6.28
CA SER A 138 15.36 2.81 -7.13
C SER A 138 16.54 3.35 -7.94
N GLY A 139 17.65 3.65 -7.28
CA GLY A 139 18.86 4.12 -7.95
C GLY A 139 19.46 3.11 -8.93
N TYR A 140 19.42 1.81 -8.61
CA TYR A 140 19.83 0.76 -9.54
C TYR A 140 18.91 0.72 -10.76
N ALA A 141 17.60 0.69 -10.54
CA ALA A 141 16.61 0.66 -11.62
C ALA A 141 16.75 1.88 -12.53
N ALA A 142 16.91 3.07 -11.94
CA ALA A 142 17.07 4.30 -12.71
C ALA A 142 18.31 4.25 -13.61
N ARG A 143 19.49 3.88 -13.09
CA ARG A 143 20.72 3.74 -13.90
C ARG A 143 20.56 2.69 -14.99
N HIS A 144 19.94 1.55 -14.66
CA HIS A 144 19.74 0.48 -15.62
C HIS A 144 18.83 0.92 -16.77
N LEU A 145 17.71 1.56 -16.45
CA LEU A 145 16.77 2.08 -17.43
C LEU A 145 17.37 3.21 -18.27
N ASP A 146 18.15 4.09 -17.67
CA ASP A 146 18.84 5.16 -18.38
C ASP A 146 19.86 4.61 -19.40
N ALA A 147 20.66 3.62 -18.99
CA ALA A 147 21.60 2.93 -19.87
C ALA A 147 20.92 2.24 -21.07
N HIS A 148 19.62 1.94 -20.97
CA HIS A 148 18.81 1.39 -22.06
C HIS A 148 17.97 2.44 -22.82
N GLY A 149 18.20 3.73 -22.56
CA GLY A 149 17.60 4.84 -23.30
C GLY A 149 16.18 5.22 -22.88
N TYR A 150 15.68 4.72 -21.74
CA TYR A 150 14.36 5.07 -21.24
C TYR A 150 14.27 6.47 -20.61
N ARG A 151 15.41 7.14 -20.36
CA ARG A 151 15.49 8.49 -19.79
C ARG A 151 14.59 8.66 -18.56
N PRO A 152 14.83 7.91 -17.47
CA PRO A 152 13.99 7.99 -16.28
C PRO A 152 14.18 9.32 -15.55
N VAL A 153 13.10 9.79 -14.91
CA VAL A 153 13.11 10.80 -13.87
C VAL A 153 12.75 10.09 -12.56
N VAL A 154 13.45 10.36 -11.47
CA VAL A 154 13.09 9.85 -10.13
C VAL A 154 12.31 10.92 -9.40
N LEU A 155 11.20 10.56 -8.78
CA LEU A 155 10.47 11.37 -7.83
C LEU A 155 10.56 10.71 -6.45
N ALA A 156 11.29 11.35 -5.55
CA ALA A 156 11.54 10.86 -4.21
C ALA A 156 10.62 11.55 -3.20
N MET A 157 9.74 10.77 -2.55
CA MET A 157 8.84 11.24 -1.51
C MET A 157 9.49 11.09 -0.14
N GLY A 158 10.15 12.13 0.38
CA GLY A 158 10.91 12.11 1.64
C GLY A 158 10.17 12.69 2.84
N ARG A 159 10.62 12.33 4.06
CA ARG A 159 10.17 12.97 5.32
C ARG A 159 10.86 14.31 5.56
N GLY A 160 12.00 14.55 4.92
CA GLY A 160 12.79 15.78 4.98
C GLY A 160 12.85 16.48 3.63
N GLY A 161 11.90 16.24 2.75
CA GLY A 161 11.83 16.86 1.44
C GLY A 161 11.50 18.36 1.48
N PRO A 162 11.73 19.06 0.37
CA PRO A 162 11.60 20.51 0.27
C PRO A 162 10.13 20.96 0.38
N ALA A 163 9.96 22.25 0.73
CA ALA A 163 8.62 22.86 0.87
C ALA A 163 7.83 22.86 -0.44
N GLU A 164 8.47 23.26 -1.51
CA GLU A 164 8.03 23.14 -2.90
C GLU A 164 8.82 22.01 -3.56
N PRO A 165 8.27 21.30 -4.57
CA PRO A 165 9.02 20.30 -5.31
C PRO A 165 10.30 20.89 -5.90
N GLU A 166 11.41 20.18 -5.77
CA GLU A 166 12.73 20.67 -6.16
C GLU A 166 13.41 19.70 -7.13
N LEU A 167 13.81 20.19 -8.29
CA LEU A 167 14.58 19.42 -9.27
C LEU A 167 16.07 19.46 -8.93
N LEU A 168 16.67 18.30 -8.77
CA LEU A 168 18.10 18.08 -8.70
C LEU A 168 18.58 17.34 -9.96
N ARG A 169 19.42 17.98 -10.76
CA ARG A 169 19.98 17.43 -12.01
C ARG A 169 21.13 16.48 -11.69
N GLY A 170 20.81 15.27 -11.17
CA GLY A 170 21.81 14.25 -10.88
C GLY A 170 22.61 13.78 -12.10
N ASP A 171 22.07 13.99 -13.29
CA ASP A 171 22.75 13.77 -14.60
C ASP A 171 23.82 14.83 -14.92
N GLU A 172 23.69 16.04 -14.38
CA GLU A 172 24.60 17.17 -14.65
C GLU A 172 25.52 17.48 -13.47
N VAL A 173 25.04 17.25 -12.23
CA VAL A 173 25.72 17.65 -11.00
C VAL A 173 26.21 16.45 -10.21
N ALA A 174 27.49 16.38 -9.93
CA ALA A 174 28.09 15.44 -8.99
C ALA A 174 28.25 16.13 -7.63
N LEU A 175 27.32 15.90 -6.71
CA LEU A 175 27.42 16.43 -5.35
C LEU A 175 28.57 15.76 -4.60
N GLU A 176 29.40 16.60 -3.96
CA GLU A 176 30.49 16.20 -3.08
C GLU A 176 30.13 16.46 -1.61
N PRO A 177 30.82 15.88 -0.64
CA PRO A 177 30.57 16.12 0.79
C PRO A 177 30.52 17.61 1.19
N ARG A 178 31.31 18.45 0.55
CA ARG A 178 31.31 19.92 0.79
C ARG A 178 29.98 20.56 0.35
N ASP A 179 29.34 20.05 -0.72
CA ASP A 179 28.09 20.60 -1.21
C ASP A 179 26.94 20.22 -0.24
N LEU A 180 27.00 19.02 0.35
CA LEU A 180 26.06 18.59 1.39
C LEU A 180 26.20 19.41 2.67
N LEU A 181 27.45 19.78 3.04
CA LEU A 181 27.71 20.71 4.16
C LEU A 181 27.10 22.09 3.86
N ALA A 182 27.32 22.62 2.66
CA ALA A 182 26.76 23.91 2.26
C ALA A 182 25.20 23.89 2.27
N LEU A 183 24.56 22.78 1.88
CA LEU A 183 23.13 22.62 2.04
C LEU A 183 22.70 22.67 3.51
N ALA A 184 23.42 21.96 4.39
CA ALA A 184 23.16 21.95 5.82
C ALA A 184 23.35 23.33 6.46
N ASP A 185 24.42 24.04 6.11
CA ASP A 185 24.72 25.40 6.59
C ASP A 185 23.64 26.39 6.13
N ALA A 186 23.07 26.18 4.96
CA ALA A 186 21.91 26.95 4.46
C ALA A 186 20.55 26.55 5.10
N GLY A 187 20.57 25.69 6.13
CA GLY A 187 19.36 25.22 6.82
C GLY A 187 18.51 24.20 6.03
N ARG A 188 19.06 23.64 4.94
CA ARG A 188 18.41 22.62 4.12
C ARG A 188 18.73 21.22 4.64
N HIS A 189 17.83 20.27 4.43
CA HIS A 189 17.99 18.88 4.88
C HIS A 189 18.86 18.09 3.88
N ALA A 190 20.18 18.12 4.08
CA ALA A 190 21.17 17.51 3.18
C ALA A 190 21.09 15.97 3.11
N ALA A 191 20.52 15.31 4.14
CA ALA A 191 20.29 13.86 4.17
C ALA A 191 18.85 13.49 3.68
N SER A 192 18.27 14.30 2.81
CA SER A 192 16.96 14.05 2.22
C SER A 192 17.03 12.94 1.15
N ASP A 193 16.00 12.13 1.08
CA ASP A 193 15.92 10.96 0.18
C ASP A 193 16.24 11.36 -1.27
N TYR A 194 15.73 12.52 -1.78
CA TYR A 194 15.96 12.95 -3.16
C TYR A 194 17.42 13.33 -3.48
N VAL A 195 18.16 13.79 -2.48
CA VAL A 195 19.60 14.07 -2.64
C VAL A 195 20.38 12.77 -2.78
N GLU A 196 20.06 11.77 -1.95
CA GLU A 196 20.63 10.43 -2.03
C GLU A 196 20.31 9.78 -3.39
N ASP A 197 19.05 9.86 -3.84
CA ASP A 197 18.61 9.35 -5.13
C ASP A 197 19.37 10.00 -6.30
N ALA A 198 19.45 11.32 -6.34
CA ALA A 198 20.18 12.01 -7.40
C ALA A 198 21.65 11.60 -7.46
N MET A 199 22.29 11.41 -6.31
CA MET A 199 23.68 10.95 -6.24
C MET A 199 23.85 9.50 -6.69
N LEU A 200 22.92 8.62 -6.33
CA LEU A 200 22.98 7.20 -6.66
C LEU A 200 22.48 6.92 -8.08
N ALA A 201 21.39 7.53 -8.47
CA ALA A 201 20.74 7.27 -9.76
C ALA A 201 21.43 7.97 -10.93
N ARG A 202 22.01 9.15 -10.71
CA ARG A 202 22.63 9.98 -11.77
C ARG A 202 21.67 10.37 -12.88
N VAL A 203 20.41 10.60 -12.52
CA VAL A 203 19.33 11.05 -13.42
C VAL A 203 18.66 12.28 -12.80
N PRO A 204 17.82 13.03 -13.55
CA PRO A 204 16.99 14.08 -12.97
C PRO A 204 16.14 13.52 -11.85
N THR A 205 16.17 14.16 -10.69
CA THR A 205 15.45 13.72 -9.48
C THR A 205 14.63 14.86 -8.91
N VAL A 206 13.33 14.64 -8.75
CA VAL A 206 12.39 15.59 -8.12
C VAL A 206 12.21 15.22 -6.65
N GLY A 207 12.62 16.14 -5.78
CA GLY A 207 12.42 16.03 -4.34
C GLY A 207 11.03 16.49 -3.93
N CYS A 208 10.33 15.61 -3.20
CA CYS A 208 9.03 15.90 -2.61
C CYS A 208 9.04 15.57 -1.13
N ARG A 209 8.07 16.12 -0.40
CA ARG A 209 7.89 15.84 1.03
C ARG A 209 6.58 15.15 1.34
N ARG A 210 6.56 14.51 2.49
CA ARG A 210 5.34 14.00 3.10
C ARG A 210 5.37 14.09 4.62
N CYS A 211 4.19 14.16 5.22
CA CYS A 211 4.00 13.95 6.64
C CYS A 211 2.82 13.01 6.88
N GLY A 212 2.86 12.28 7.99
CA GLY A 212 1.90 11.24 8.30
C GLY A 212 2.17 9.94 7.53
N GLY A 213 1.57 8.86 7.99
CA GLY A 213 1.63 7.55 7.34
C GLY A 213 0.59 6.63 7.92
N GLY A 214 -0.44 6.31 7.15
CA GLY A 214 -1.49 5.36 7.50
C GLY A 214 -1.01 3.93 7.36
N LEU A 215 -1.74 2.98 7.97
CA LEU A 215 -1.46 1.55 7.86
C LEU A 215 -1.51 1.08 6.40
N ALA A 216 -2.46 1.56 5.62
CA ALA A 216 -2.59 1.28 4.18
C ALA A 216 -1.61 2.10 3.31
N GLY A 217 -0.63 2.77 3.91
CA GLY A 217 0.39 3.53 3.17
C GLY A 217 -0.04 4.94 2.72
N GLY A 218 -1.24 5.39 3.05
CA GLY A 218 -1.69 6.75 2.79
C GLY A 218 -0.83 7.78 3.53
N VAL A 219 -0.80 9.01 3.05
CA VAL A 219 -0.11 10.15 3.66
C VAL A 219 -1.10 11.26 4.01
N SER A 220 -0.84 11.99 5.10
CA SER A 220 -1.71 13.09 5.52
C SER A 220 -1.44 14.38 4.74
N ILE A 221 -0.17 14.65 4.46
CA ILE A 221 0.30 15.82 3.71
C ILE A 221 1.40 15.37 2.76
N SER A 222 1.34 15.86 1.52
CA SER A 222 2.35 15.60 0.50
C SER A 222 2.26 16.66 -0.59
N ASN A 223 3.39 16.97 -1.23
CA ASN A 223 3.48 17.77 -2.46
C ASN A 223 3.91 16.92 -3.67
N VAL A 224 3.61 15.62 -3.62
CA VAL A 224 3.97 14.68 -4.71
C VAL A 224 3.19 15.00 -5.99
N ALA A 225 1.95 15.46 -5.90
CA ALA A 225 1.16 15.83 -7.09
C ALA A 225 1.86 16.96 -7.88
N GLU A 226 2.25 18.02 -7.19
CA GLU A 226 3.01 19.14 -7.77
C GLU A 226 4.40 18.68 -8.27
N GLY A 227 5.00 17.70 -7.58
CA GLY A 227 6.25 17.07 -8.04
C GLY A 227 6.10 16.30 -9.35
N VAL A 228 4.96 15.63 -9.57
CA VAL A 228 4.66 14.97 -10.85
C VAL A 228 4.43 16.00 -11.96
N GLU A 229 3.75 17.12 -11.67
CA GLU A 229 3.61 18.22 -12.63
C GLU A 229 4.99 18.76 -13.06
N LEU A 230 5.91 18.95 -12.10
CA LEU A 230 7.28 19.35 -12.41
C LEU A 230 8.00 18.29 -13.27
N ALA A 231 7.84 17.00 -12.95
CA ALA A 231 8.42 15.90 -13.72
C ALA A 231 7.88 15.79 -15.14
N ASN A 232 6.57 16.03 -15.36
CA ASN A 232 5.95 16.05 -16.68
C ASN A 232 6.55 17.12 -17.59
N GLY A 233 7.07 18.22 -17.02
CA GLY A 233 7.78 19.27 -17.77
C GLY A 233 9.20 18.89 -18.21
N LEU A 234 9.74 17.74 -17.78
CA LEU A 234 11.09 17.29 -18.11
C LEU A 234 11.09 16.37 -19.34
N PRO A 235 12.19 16.31 -20.10
CA PRO A 235 12.33 15.44 -21.27
C PRO A 235 12.55 13.97 -20.85
N GLY A 236 11.72 13.44 -19.97
CA GLY A 236 11.75 12.05 -19.46
C GLY A 236 10.89 11.11 -20.32
N GLY A 237 11.19 9.82 -20.29
CA GLY A 237 10.41 8.76 -20.92
C GLY A 237 9.76 7.80 -19.90
N LEU A 238 10.13 7.91 -18.62
CA LEU A 238 9.63 7.09 -17.53
C LEU A 238 9.73 7.88 -16.20
N LEU A 239 8.75 7.75 -15.32
CA LEU A 239 8.79 8.31 -13.97
C LEU A 239 8.92 7.18 -12.93
N ILE A 240 9.98 7.21 -12.13
CA ILE A 240 10.15 6.29 -10.99
C ILE A 240 9.64 7.00 -9.73
N LEU A 241 8.62 6.44 -9.09
CA LEU A 241 8.02 6.94 -7.88
C LEU A 241 8.59 6.19 -6.67
N GLU A 242 9.42 6.84 -5.86
CA GLU A 242 9.96 6.21 -4.66
C GLU A 242 9.07 6.45 -3.44
N GLY A 243 8.66 5.34 -2.79
CA GLY A 243 7.93 5.36 -1.52
C GLY A 243 8.83 5.68 -0.33
N SER A 244 8.26 6.22 0.73
CA SER A 244 8.99 6.62 1.94
C SER A 244 8.59 5.79 3.16
N GLY A 245 9.50 4.97 3.67
CA GLY A 245 9.17 4.01 4.73
C GLY A 245 8.15 2.99 4.22
N SER A 246 7.00 2.89 4.87
CA SER A 246 5.84 2.10 4.42
C SER A 246 4.78 2.93 3.69
N ALA A 247 4.99 4.23 3.52
CA ALA A 247 4.07 5.08 2.77
C ALA A 247 4.22 4.86 1.26
N ILE A 248 3.08 4.84 0.59
CA ILE A 248 2.96 4.66 -0.85
C ILE A 248 2.81 6.05 -1.49
N PRO A 249 3.48 6.35 -2.61
CA PRO A 249 3.25 7.60 -3.32
C PRO A 249 1.77 7.78 -3.67
N PRO A 250 1.17 8.95 -3.38
CA PRO A 250 -0.25 9.21 -3.62
C PRO A 250 -0.53 9.52 -5.10
N VAL A 251 0.03 8.72 -5.98
CA VAL A 251 -0.08 8.79 -7.43
C VAL A 251 -0.19 7.38 -7.98
N HIS A 252 -0.98 7.19 -9.04
CA HIS A 252 -1.07 5.91 -9.72
C HIS A 252 0.29 5.50 -10.30
N ALA A 253 0.60 4.22 -10.19
CA ALA A 253 1.74 3.61 -10.87
C ALA A 253 1.26 2.53 -11.82
N ASP A 254 1.83 2.48 -13.03
CA ASP A 254 1.52 1.44 -14.02
C ASP A 254 2.16 0.11 -13.64
N VAL A 255 3.32 0.17 -12.97
CA VAL A 255 4.03 -0.99 -12.41
C VAL A 255 4.48 -0.68 -10.99
N THR A 256 4.29 -1.61 -10.07
CA THR A 256 4.68 -1.47 -8.67
C THR A 256 5.61 -2.61 -8.24
N GLY A 257 6.81 -2.27 -7.80
CA GLY A 257 7.74 -3.17 -7.13
C GLY A 257 7.70 -2.99 -5.62
N VAL A 258 7.57 -4.08 -4.88
CA VAL A 258 7.64 -4.08 -3.41
C VAL A 258 8.99 -4.61 -2.95
N VAL A 259 9.70 -3.81 -2.15
CA VAL A 259 10.99 -4.19 -1.56
C VAL A 259 10.79 -4.75 -0.16
N VAL A 260 11.21 -5.99 0.04
CA VAL A 260 11.06 -6.76 1.26
C VAL A 260 12.44 -7.23 1.74
N PRO A 261 12.92 -6.86 2.94
CA PRO A 261 14.17 -7.42 3.46
C PRO A 261 13.98 -8.88 3.90
N ALA A 262 14.96 -9.76 3.61
CA ALA A 262 14.90 -11.19 3.91
C ALA A 262 14.68 -11.49 5.41
N GLY A 263 15.14 -10.61 6.29
CA GLY A 263 14.96 -10.75 7.75
C GLY A 263 13.71 -10.06 8.31
N ILE A 264 12.73 -9.70 7.47
CA ILE A 264 11.51 -9.05 7.93
C ILE A 264 10.71 -9.99 8.85
N ARG A 265 10.10 -9.43 9.87
CA ARG A 265 9.17 -10.18 10.71
C ARG A 265 7.86 -10.40 9.95
N GLU A 266 7.30 -11.58 10.10
CA GLU A 266 6.07 -12.00 9.40
C GLU A 266 4.91 -11.03 9.60
N GLU A 267 4.80 -10.42 10.78
CA GLU A 267 3.72 -9.46 11.11
C GLU A 267 3.67 -8.25 10.16
N TYR A 268 4.78 -7.88 9.54
CA TYR A 268 4.82 -6.78 8.57
C TYR A 268 4.36 -7.21 7.18
N LEU A 269 4.28 -8.51 6.91
CA LEU A 269 3.75 -9.05 5.66
C LEU A 269 2.30 -9.49 5.80
N ALA A 270 1.95 -10.14 6.92
CA ALA A 270 0.63 -10.70 7.17
C ALA A 270 -0.32 -9.74 7.91
N GLY A 271 0.23 -8.75 8.64
CA GLY A 271 -0.54 -7.72 9.33
C GLY A 271 -0.18 -6.30 8.86
N TYR A 272 -0.62 -5.28 9.58
CA TYR A 272 -0.31 -3.86 9.33
C TYR A 272 -0.55 -3.40 7.88
N MET A 273 -1.56 -3.94 7.23
CA MET A 273 -1.82 -3.74 5.79
C MET A 273 -0.63 -4.14 4.88
N GLY A 274 0.21 -5.05 5.35
CA GLY A 274 1.19 -5.74 4.52
C GLY A 274 0.55 -6.42 3.32
N PRO A 275 -0.56 -7.20 3.48
CA PRO A 275 -1.26 -7.82 2.38
C PRO A 275 -1.71 -6.83 1.29
N TYR A 276 -2.12 -5.62 1.65
CA TYR A 276 -2.49 -4.58 0.67
C TYR A 276 -1.31 -4.19 -0.24
N ARG A 277 -0.08 -4.06 0.34
CA ARG A 277 1.12 -3.77 -0.47
C ARG A 277 1.47 -4.93 -1.38
N MET A 278 1.26 -6.16 -0.91
CA MET A 278 1.50 -7.36 -1.73
C MET A 278 0.50 -7.47 -2.89
N LEU A 279 -0.78 -7.12 -2.67
CA LEU A 279 -1.79 -7.05 -3.73
C LEU A 279 -1.50 -5.96 -4.76
N LEU A 280 -0.84 -4.87 -4.37
CA LEU A 280 -0.42 -3.81 -5.29
C LEU A 280 0.82 -4.18 -6.12
N ALA A 281 1.57 -5.21 -5.72
CA ALA A 281 2.84 -5.55 -6.31
C ALA A 281 2.68 -6.30 -7.63
N ASP A 282 3.30 -5.81 -8.70
CA ASP A 282 3.53 -6.57 -9.92
C ASP A 282 4.76 -7.49 -9.78
N PHE A 283 5.73 -7.09 -8.93
CA PHE A 283 6.86 -7.90 -8.55
C PHE A 283 7.37 -7.58 -7.14
N VAL A 284 8.06 -8.56 -6.54
CA VAL A 284 8.68 -8.43 -5.21
C VAL A 284 10.18 -8.57 -5.34
N LEU A 285 10.92 -7.63 -4.75
CA LEU A 285 12.36 -7.69 -4.61
C LEU A 285 12.75 -8.01 -3.17
N VAL A 286 13.41 -9.13 -2.97
CA VAL A 286 13.95 -9.49 -1.66
C VAL A 286 15.36 -8.95 -1.53
N THR A 287 15.59 -8.13 -0.50
CA THR A 287 16.89 -7.51 -0.20
C THR A 287 17.52 -8.12 1.05
N MET A 288 18.77 -7.79 1.33
CA MET A 288 19.49 -8.25 2.53
C MET A 288 19.49 -9.79 2.65
N CYS A 289 19.72 -10.49 1.52
CA CYS A 289 19.72 -11.95 1.47
C CYS A 289 21.01 -12.60 1.99
N GLU A 290 22.03 -11.80 2.34
CA GLU A 290 23.30 -12.28 2.89
C GLU A 290 23.18 -12.62 4.37
N GLU A 291 24.05 -13.54 4.85
CA GLU A 291 24.14 -13.87 6.26
C GLU A 291 24.49 -12.60 7.11
N PRO A 292 23.91 -12.45 8.31
CA PRO A 292 23.03 -13.42 9.02
C PRO A 292 21.54 -13.28 8.68
N PHE A 293 21.15 -12.41 7.77
CA PHE A 293 19.75 -12.09 7.49
C PHE A 293 19.08 -13.08 6.54
N GLY A 294 19.85 -13.67 5.61
CA GLY A 294 19.39 -14.59 4.58
C GLY A 294 19.45 -16.08 4.95
N SER A 295 19.57 -16.44 6.23
CA SER A 295 19.67 -17.87 6.58
C SER A 295 18.36 -18.63 6.31
N PRO A 296 18.43 -19.85 5.73
CA PRO A 296 17.25 -20.65 5.39
C PRO A 296 16.35 -20.99 6.60
N SER A 297 16.87 -20.87 7.82
CA SER A 297 16.10 -21.06 9.06
C SER A 297 15.12 -19.93 9.36
N ARG A 298 15.32 -18.72 8.78
CA ARG A 298 14.43 -17.57 8.94
C ARG A 298 13.38 -17.44 7.82
N SER A 299 13.60 -18.10 6.67
CA SER A 299 12.65 -18.11 5.57
C SER A 299 11.55 -19.19 5.71
N ARG A 300 11.53 -19.94 6.81
CA ARG A 300 10.56 -21.00 7.09
C ARG A 300 9.77 -20.78 8.40
N GLN A 301 9.84 -19.60 8.97
CA GLN A 301 9.01 -19.18 10.11
C GLN A 301 8.01 -18.09 9.62
#